data_e31094849ec1bc096ae0328affd9e942
#
_entry.id   e31094849ec1bc096ae0328affd9e942
#
_cell.length_a   1.000
_cell.length_b   1.000
_cell.length_c   1.000
_cell.angle_alpha   90.00
_cell.angle_beta   90.00
_cell.angle_gamma   90.00
#
_symmetry.space_group_name_H-M   'P 1'
#
loop_
_entity.id
_entity.type
_entity.pdbx_description
1 polymer ?
#
loop_
_entity_poly.entity_id
_entity_poly.type
_entity_poly.pdbx_seq_one_letter_code
_entity_poly.pdbx_strand_id
1 'polypeptide(L)'
;VLDCQNEMPKEEDIKSLTTLENMALLLHTANLERNEYGTDMYFSTETFLSEEVLHTILEKKPLFIIIDSHGIAEKGKRHIEFDKICEANGCHVIENVDLSCIGNQKEVQLKILININHQSTGKPCELYCV
;
A
#
# COMPACT_ATOMS: atom_id res chain seq x y z
N VAL A 1 -3.50 8.39 -5.79
CA VAL A 1 -3.43 8.45 -4.32
C VAL A 1 -4.85 8.43 -3.76
N LEU A 2 -5.11 7.56 -2.79
CA LEU A 2 -6.34 7.55 -2.00
C LEU A 2 -6.05 8.10 -0.60
N ASP A 3 -6.89 9.02 -0.16
CA ASP A 3 -6.87 9.51 1.21
C ASP A 3 -7.57 8.50 2.11
N CYS A 4 -6.81 7.88 2.98
CA CYS A 4 -7.25 6.86 3.94
C CYS A 4 -7.02 7.31 5.38
N GLN A 5 -6.85 8.62 5.62
CA GLN A 5 -6.50 9.15 6.95
C GLN A 5 -7.61 8.96 8.00
N ASN A 6 -8.86 8.90 7.57
CA ASN A 6 -10.01 8.72 8.45
C ASN A 6 -10.60 7.31 8.39
N GLU A 7 -10.60 6.70 7.22
CA GLU A 7 -11.08 5.32 7.02
C GLU A 7 -10.40 4.69 5.82
N MET A 8 -10.27 3.37 5.84
CA MET A 8 -9.78 2.61 4.69
C MET A 8 -10.82 2.60 3.57
N PRO A 9 -10.40 2.46 2.30
CA PRO A 9 -11.33 2.54 1.17
C PRO A 9 -12.34 1.40 1.17
N LYS A 10 -13.50 1.69 0.63
CA LYS A 10 -14.57 0.72 0.35
C LYS A 10 -14.55 0.34 -1.14
N GLU A 11 -15.30 -0.69 -1.50
CA GLU A 11 -15.36 -1.13 -2.90
C GLU A 11 -15.78 0.00 -3.86
N GLU A 12 -16.74 0.84 -3.46
CA GLU A 12 -17.22 1.96 -4.29
C GLU A 12 -16.09 2.96 -4.60
N ASP A 13 -15.21 3.23 -3.64
CA ASP A 13 -14.07 4.12 -3.83
C ASP A 13 -13.12 3.58 -4.90
N ILE A 14 -12.92 2.27 -4.91
CA ILE A 14 -12.07 1.61 -5.90
C ILE A 14 -12.76 1.51 -7.26
N LYS A 15 -14.05 1.18 -7.28
CA LYS A 15 -14.84 1.08 -8.53
C LYS A 15 -14.90 2.41 -9.28
N SER A 16 -14.86 3.53 -8.57
CA SER A 16 -14.84 4.87 -9.17
C SER A 16 -13.51 5.22 -9.86
N LEU A 17 -12.43 4.50 -9.55
CA LEU A 17 -11.14 4.69 -10.20
C LEU A 17 -11.16 4.14 -11.64
N THR A 18 -10.36 4.75 -12.49
CA THR A 18 -10.04 4.19 -13.82
C THR A 18 -9.14 2.96 -13.67
N THR A 19 -8.66 2.40 -14.75
CA THR A 19 -7.65 1.33 -14.68
C THR A 19 -6.40 1.83 -13.95
N LEU A 20 -5.76 0.93 -13.19
CA LEU A 20 -4.47 1.18 -12.54
C LEU A 20 -3.31 0.46 -13.26
N GLU A 21 -3.56 -0.01 -14.47
CA GLU A 21 -2.57 -0.73 -15.26
C GLU A 21 -1.30 0.13 -15.46
N ASN A 22 -0.15 -0.43 -15.17
CA ASN A 22 1.16 0.25 -15.12
C ASN A 22 1.27 1.37 -14.05
N MET A 23 0.40 1.36 -13.05
CA MET A 23 0.37 2.36 -11.98
C MET A 23 0.54 1.69 -10.61
N ALA A 24 0.86 2.51 -9.63
CA ALA A 24 0.80 2.15 -8.22
C ALA A 24 -0.44 2.80 -7.58
N LEU A 25 -1.11 2.08 -6.68
CA LEU A 25 -2.13 2.64 -5.82
C LEU A 25 -1.50 3.01 -4.47
N LEU A 26 -1.51 4.28 -4.11
CA LEU A 26 -1.00 4.78 -2.84
C LEU A 26 -2.15 4.96 -1.86
N LEU A 27 -2.05 4.31 -0.70
CA LEU A 27 -2.98 4.42 0.42
C LEU A 27 -2.35 5.30 1.50
N HIS A 28 -2.78 6.55 1.55
CA HIS A 28 -2.26 7.54 2.49
C HIS A 28 -3.09 7.51 3.78
N THR A 29 -2.62 6.79 4.78
CA THR A 29 -3.29 6.63 6.08
C THR A 29 -2.83 7.66 7.11
N ALA A 30 -1.71 8.32 6.88
CA ALA A 30 -0.99 9.18 7.82
C ALA A 30 -0.50 8.44 9.09
N ASN A 31 -0.46 7.12 9.10
CA ASN A 31 0.00 6.39 10.29
C ASN A 31 1.45 6.75 10.61
N LEU A 32 2.33 6.76 9.61
CA LEU A 32 3.74 7.07 9.79
C LEU A 32 3.99 8.55 10.17
N GLU A 33 3.08 9.46 9.80
CA GLU A 33 3.13 10.87 10.18
C GLU A 33 2.67 11.10 11.63
N ARG A 34 1.70 10.32 12.09
CA ARG A 34 1.09 10.47 13.43
C ARG A 34 1.80 9.68 14.51
N ASN A 35 2.43 8.58 14.14
CA ASN A 35 3.04 7.62 15.07
C ASN A 35 4.47 7.33 14.64
N GLU A 36 5.38 7.36 15.60
CA GLU A 36 6.78 6.99 15.34
C GLU A 36 6.87 5.52 14.90
N TYR A 37 7.63 5.27 13.84
CA TYR A 37 7.88 3.93 13.33
C TYR A 37 8.42 3.00 14.41
N GLY A 38 7.87 1.79 14.49
CA GLY A 38 8.31 0.77 15.43
C GLY A 38 7.71 0.86 16.82
N THR A 39 6.87 1.85 17.10
CA THR A 39 6.15 1.97 18.38
C THR A 39 4.90 1.10 18.44
N ASP A 40 4.41 0.82 19.65
CA ASP A 40 3.15 0.09 19.83
C ASP A 40 1.97 0.82 19.18
N MET A 41 1.92 2.14 19.26
CA MET A 41 0.88 2.94 18.60
C MET A 41 0.89 2.77 17.08
N TYR A 42 2.07 2.76 16.47
CA TYR A 42 2.22 2.53 15.04
C TYR A 42 1.66 1.16 14.63
N PHE A 43 2.05 0.09 15.33
CA PHE A 43 1.64 -1.27 15.01
C PHE A 43 0.21 -1.60 15.45
N SER A 44 -0.39 -0.87 16.38
CA SER A 44 -1.77 -1.08 16.80
C SER A 44 -2.79 -0.33 15.94
N THR A 45 -2.35 0.60 15.11
CA THR A 45 -3.24 1.31 14.18
C THR A 45 -3.69 0.37 13.06
N GLU A 46 -4.99 0.17 12.94
CA GLU A 46 -5.57 -0.70 11.93
C GLU A 46 -5.68 0.02 10.59
N THR A 47 -4.91 -0.41 9.60
CA THR A 47 -4.88 0.13 8.25
C THR A 47 -5.13 -0.98 7.23
N PHE A 48 -6.12 -1.84 7.52
CA PHE A 48 -6.34 -3.07 6.78
C PHE A 48 -7.44 -2.93 5.74
N LEU A 49 -7.23 -3.60 4.62
CA LEU A 49 -8.26 -3.77 3.59
C LEU A 49 -9.11 -5.00 3.90
N SER A 50 -10.38 -4.95 3.54
CA SER A 50 -11.16 -6.19 3.43
C SER A 50 -10.70 -6.99 2.20
N GLU A 51 -10.98 -8.29 2.19
CA GLU A 51 -10.62 -9.14 1.05
C GLU A 51 -11.37 -8.72 -0.22
N GLU A 52 -12.62 -8.31 -0.08
CA GLU A 52 -13.45 -7.80 -1.18
C GLU A 52 -12.84 -6.55 -1.81
N VAL A 53 -12.38 -5.60 -0.98
CA VAL A 53 -11.70 -4.39 -1.45
C VAL A 53 -10.39 -4.74 -2.14
N LEU A 54 -9.61 -5.67 -1.58
CA LEU A 54 -8.37 -6.12 -2.22
C LEU A 54 -8.63 -6.68 -3.62
N HIS A 55 -9.62 -7.57 -3.76
CA HIS A 55 -9.98 -8.12 -5.06
C HIS A 55 -10.44 -7.04 -6.04
N THR A 56 -11.23 -6.07 -5.59
CA THR A 56 -11.66 -4.94 -6.43
C THR A 56 -10.46 -4.09 -6.90
N ILE A 57 -9.47 -3.88 -6.03
CA ILE A 57 -8.21 -3.22 -6.41
C ILE A 57 -7.48 -4.02 -7.50
N LEU A 58 -7.33 -5.33 -7.29
CA LEU A 58 -6.58 -6.18 -8.21
C LEU A 58 -7.24 -6.32 -9.58
N GLU A 59 -8.56 -6.19 -9.68
CA GLU A 59 -9.29 -6.07 -10.95
C GLU A 59 -8.86 -4.84 -11.78
N LYS A 60 -8.39 -3.79 -11.11
CA LYS A 60 -7.83 -2.58 -11.77
C LYS A 60 -6.39 -2.75 -12.25
N LYS A 61 -5.74 -3.88 -11.93
CA LYS A 61 -4.41 -4.30 -12.36
C LYS A 61 -3.26 -3.36 -11.97
N PRO A 62 -3.16 -2.88 -10.70
CA PRO A 62 -2.01 -2.10 -10.29
C PRO A 62 -0.74 -2.96 -10.26
N LEU A 63 0.42 -2.35 -10.50
CA LEU A 63 1.72 -2.99 -10.29
C LEU A 63 2.10 -3.05 -8.81
N PHE A 64 1.70 -2.03 -8.06
CA PHE A 64 2.00 -1.91 -6.62
C PHE A 64 0.80 -1.37 -5.86
N ILE A 65 0.67 -1.84 -4.62
CA ILE A 65 -0.07 -1.15 -3.56
C ILE A 65 0.96 -0.62 -2.58
N ILE A 66 0.96 0.68 -2.34
CA ILE A 66 1.94 1.36 -1.48
C ILE A 66 1.20 1.97 -0.30
N ILE A 67 1.67 1.73 0.92
CA ILE A 67 1.02 2.21 2.13
C ILE A 67 2.04 2.78 3.13
N ASP A 68 1.66 3.86 3.80
CA ASP A 68 2.43 4.52 4.87
C ASP A 68 2.16 3.89 6.24
N SER A 69 1.99 2.59 6.27
CA SER A 69 1.71 1.81 7.47
C SER A 69 2.35 0.43 7.38
N HIS A 70 2.15 -0.39 8.40
CA HIS A 70 2.77 -1.70 8.57
C HIS A 70 2.13 -2.83 7.76
N GLY A 71 1.31 -2.50 6.78
CA GLY A 71 0.69 -3.44 5.86
C GLY A 71 -0.78 -3.19 5.59
N ILE A 72 -1.33 -3.94 4.64
CA ILE A 72 -2.73 -3.87 4.22
C ILE A 72 -3.61 -4.96 4.87
N ALA A 73 -3.02 -5.81 5.70
CA ALA A 73 -3.68 -6.90 6.41
C ALA A 73 -3.10 -7.08 7.81
N GLU A 74 -3.88 -7.68 8.68
CA GLU A 74 -3.45 -8.05 10.02
C GLU A 74 -2.22 -8.97 9.97
N LYS A 75 -1.27 -8.74 10.88
CA LYS A 75 -0.03 -9.54 10.98
C LYS A 75 -0.34 -11.03 11.15
N GLY A 76 0.54 -11.85 10.61
CA GLY A 76 0.47 -13.30 10.68
C GLY A 76 -0.13 -13.92 9.42
N LYS A 77 -1.02 -14.88 9.59
CA LYS A 77 -1.57 -15.65 8.48
C LYS A 77 -2.26 -14.79 7.43
N ARG A 78 -3.05 -13.81 7.84
CA ARG A 78 -3.81 -12.92 6.95
C ARG A 78 -2.89 -12.06 6.09
N HIS A 79 -1.82 -11.55 6.67
CA HIS A 79 -0.80 -10.79 5.95
C HIS A 79 -0.18 -11.61 4.82
N ILE A 80 0.24 -12.85 5.14
CA ILE A 80 0.83 -13.76 4.16
C ILE A 80 -0.17 -14.13 3.05
N GLU A 81 -1.43 -14.36 3.40
CA GLU A 81 -2.48 -14.65 2.43
C GLU A 81 -2.68 -13.49 1.44
N PHE A 82 -2.73 -12.26 1.94
CA PHE A 82 -2.88 -11.06 1.10
C PHE A 82 -1.69 -10.84 0.18
N ASP A 83 -0.47 -11.04 0.68
CA ASP A 83 0.74 -10.97 -0.14
C ASP A 83 0.71 -11.98 -1.29
N LYS A 84 0.29 -13.21 -1.02
CA LYS A 84 0.14 -14.26 -2.05
C LYS A 84 -0.93 -13.93 -3.07
N ILE A 85 -2.07 -13.38 -2.65
CA ILE A 85 -3.14 -12.95 -3.56
C ILE A 85 -2.63 -11.83 -4.47
N CYS A 86 -1.94 -10.84 -3.92
CA CYS A 86 -1.33 -9.76 -4.70
C CYS A 86 -0.32 -10.31 -5.71
N GLU A 87 0.63 -11.12 -5.27
CA GLU A 87 1.67 -11.70 -6.12
C GLU A 87 1.07 -12.52 -7.27
N ALA A 88 0.05 -13.33 -7.00
CA ALA A 88 -0.67 -14.10 -8.03
C ALA A 88 -1.34 -13.23 -9.10
N ASN A 89 -1.61 -11.96 -8.79
CA ASN A 89 -2.18 -10.96 -9.70
C ASN A 89 -1.13 -9.98 -10.26
N GLY A 90 0.15 -10.27 -10.10
CA GLY A 90 1.24 -9.42 -10.59
C GLY A 90 1.38 -8.09 -9.87
N CYS A 91 0.86 -8.01 -8.64
CA CYS A 91 0.89 -6.82 -7.80
C CYS A 91 1.78 -7.06 -6.57
N HIS A 92 2.58 -6.08 -6.19
CA HIS A 92 3.41 -6.16 -4.98
C HIS A 92 3.02 -5.08 -3.98
N VAL A 93 3.11 -5.41 -2.68
CA VAL A 93 2.82 -4.47 -1.59
C VAL A 93 4.13 -3.85 -1.11
N ILE A 94 4.17 -2.53 -1.01
CA ILE A 94 5.28 -1.77 -0.41
C ILE A 94 4.74 -1.09 0.84
N GLU A 95 5.34 -1.40 1.96
CA GLU A 95 4.91 -0.97 3.29
C GLU A 95 5.89 0.04 3.90
N ASN A 96 5.43 0.73 4.94
CA ASN A 96 6.25 1.62 5.76
C ASN A 96 6.89 2.77 4.95
N VAL A 97 6.15 3.29 3.98
CA VAL A 97 6.60 4.38 3.12
C VAL A 97 6.17 5.71 3.71
N ASP A 98 7.10 6.64 3.88
CA ASP A 98 6.75 8.00 4.25
C ASP A 98 6.08 8.72 3.08
N LEU A 99 4.77 8.93 3.18
CA LEU A 99 3.96 9.63 2.19
C LEU A 99 3.69 11.10 2.54
N SER A 100 4.32 11.65 3.58
CA SER A 100 4.11 13.03 4.03
C SER A 100 4.40 14.07 2.94
N CYS A 101 5.34 13.78 2.05
CA CYS A 101 5.71 14.68 0.95
C CYS A 101 4.63 14.80 -0.15
N ILE A 102 3.66 13.88 -0.19
CA ILE A 102 2.61 13.88 -1.21
C ILE A 102 1.56 14.97 -0.95
N GLY A 103 1.29 15.27 0.31
CA GLY A 103 0.26 16.25 0.69
C GLY A 103 -1.11 15.85 0.15
N ASN A 104 -1.78 16.78 -0.52
CA ASN A 104 -3.13 16.58 -1.08
C ASN A 104 -3.12 16.17 -2.57
N GLN A 105 -1.98 15.76 -3.11
CA GLN A 105 -1.88 15.36 -4.52
C GLN A 105 -2.68 14.09 -4.79
N LYS A 106 -3.44 14.10 -5.88
CA LYS A 106 -4.22 12.93 -6.33
C LYS A 106 -3.39 11.97 -7.17
N GLU A 107 -2.39 12.50 -7.85
CA GLU A 107 -1.48 11.75 -8.70
C GLU A 107 -0.06 12.25 -8.51
N VAL A 108 0.88 11.34 -8.49
CA VAL A 108 2.32 11.62 -8.39
C VAL A 108 3.08 10.71 -9.35
N GLN A 109 4.20 11.17 -9.82
CA GLN A 109 5.12 10.33 -10.57
C GLN A 109 6.16 9.74 -9.62
N LEU A 110 6.31 8.41 -9.65
CA LEU A 110 7.20 7.68 -8.75
C LEU A 110 8.34 7.01 -9.50
N LYS A 111 9.50 7.01 -8.87
CA LYS A 111 10.61 6.14 -9.20
C LYS A 111 10.84 5.17 -8.05
N ILE A 112 10.80 3.88 -8.34
CA ILE A 112 10.98 2.80 -7.36
C ILE A 112 12.26 2.06 -7.67
N LEU A 113 13.18 1.98 -6.70
CA LEU A 113 14.43 1.24 -6.81
C LEU A 113 14.39 0.03 -5.89
N ILE A 114 14.50 -1.16 -6.46
CA ILE A 114 14.47 -2.44 -5.74
C ILE A 114 15.77 -3.19 -5.95
N ASN A 115 16.37 -3.69 -4.87
CA ASN A 115 17.52 -4.58 -4.97
C ASN A 115 17.04 -6.01 -5.27
N ILE A 116 17.06 -6.40 -6.54
CA ILE A 116 16.61 -7.72 -7.01
C ILE A 116 17.49 -8.87 -6.52
N ASN A 117 18.72 -8.60 -6.06
CA ASN A 117 19.65 -9.61 -5.56
C ASN A 117 19.49 -9.88 -4.06
N HIS A 118 18.64 -9.14 -3.38
CA HIS A 118 18.36 -9.34 -1.96
C HIS A 118 17.62 -10.67 -1.74
N GLN A 119 18.17 -11.53 -0.89
CA GLN A 119 17.68 -12.91 -0.68
C GLN A 119 16.71 -13.01 0.51
N SER A 120 15.68 -12.19 0.56
CA SER A 120 14.62 -12.32 1.57
C SER A 120 13.24 -12.25 0.91
N THR A 121 12.22 -12.69 1.62
CA THR A 121 10.82 -12.60 1.17
C THR A 121 10.37 -11.15 1.03
N GLY A 122 10.79 -10.29 1.98
CA GLY A 122 10.64 -8.85 1.85
C GLY A 122 11.95 -8.22 1.36
N LYS A 123 11.88 -7.32 0.40
CA LYS A 123 13.05 -6.63 -0.18
C LYS A 123 13.00 -5.14 0.15
N PRO A 124 14.09 -4.57 0.70
CA PRO A 124 14.14 -3.13 0.85
C PRO A 124 14.07 -2.43 -0.50
N CYS A 125 13.34 -1.33 -0.56
CA CYS A 125 13.24 -0.49 -1.74
C CYS A 125 13.30 0.99 -1.36
N GLU A 126 13.61 1.82 -2.34
CA GLU A 126 13.62 3.26 -2.19
C GLU A 126 12.61 3.87 -3.16
N LEU A 127 11.81 4.83 -2.69
CA LEU A 127 10.82 5.53 -3.47
C LEU A 127 11.18 7.01 -3.55
N TYR A 128 11.02 7.57 -4.73
CA TYR A 128 11.22 9.00 -4.98
C TYR A 128 10.03 9.56 -5.75
N CYS A 129 9.50 10.69 -5.29
CA CYS A 129 8.63 11.54 -6.10
C CYS A 129 9.49 12.30 -7.11
N VAL A 130 9.11 12.23 -8.35
CA VAL A 130 9.87 12.86 -9.44
C VAL A 130 9.22 14.17 -9.87
#